data_b77cd5231023d0a66b73303073b86ba6
#
_entry.id   b77cd5231023d0a66b73303073b86ba6
#
_cell.length_a   1.000
_cell.length_b   1.000
_cell.length_c   1.000
_cell.angle_alpha   90.00
_cell.angle_beta   90.00
_cell.angle_gamma   90.00
#
_symmetry.space_group_name_H-M   'P 1'
#
loop_
_entity.id
_entity.type
_entity.pdbx_description
1 polymer ?
#
loop_
_entity_poly.entity_id
_entity_poly.type
_entity_poly.pdbx_seq_one_letter_code
_entity_poly.pdbx_strand_id
1 'polypeptide(L)'
;ENHPDDQIHLLTTKPYYDLFKKNPNVSNVILDKRLSRLNLIYLYSLMKEIKKYSFSKVFDLQNSSRTSFYKRILFPNAVKEKWSSSETTLPKDKSKEDFDKESVLQRFEHQLKSSGLNTSNVTNPDFSWSLTDISQTKNSYGLDRYIVLFPFCSPHLSLKKWPYYNNLIQLIKEKFENQFKIVVAPGPSEIKEASNINAICVLDNGKALDISQLSSLIKNSSFVVANDTGPAHIAAHLGSKGFALFGPHTSAYKVSIETENFKAIQVSDLSKLSAGKVFERLKSSLSVT
;
A
#
# COMPACT_ATOMS: atom_id res chain seq x y z
N GLU A 1 0.34 -0.93 -21.17
CA GLU A 1 0.36 0.19 -22.14
C GLU A 1 1.64 0.20 -22.98
N ASN A 2 2.84 0.13 -22.35
CA ASN A 2 4.11 0.17 -23.09
C ASN A 2 4.42 -1.14 -23.85
N HIS A 3 3.88 -2.25 -23.40
CA HIS A 3 4.18 -3.61 -23.86
C HIS A 3 2.89 -4.43 -23.97
N PRO A 4 1.94 -4.08 -24.86
CA PRO A 4 0.64 -4.76 -24.93
C PRO A 4 0.74 -6.23 -25.33
N ASP A 5 1.77 -6.59 -26.10
CA ASP A 5 1.98 -7.95 -26.61
C ASP A 5 2.94 -8.77 -25.74
N ASP A 6 3.56 -8.17 -24.72
CA ASP A 6 4.52 -8.84 -23.87
C ASP A 6 3.82 -9.57 -22.70
N GLN A 7 4.38 -10.74 -22.33
CA GLN A 7 3.96 -11.42 -21.13
C GLN A 7 4.63 -10.81 -19.90
N ILE A 8 3.83 -10.27 -18.99
CA ILE A 8 4.32 -9.67 -17.74
C ILE A 8 4.28 -10.71 -16.63
N HIS A 9 5.45 -11.06 -16.11
CA HIS A 9 5.63 -11.95 -14.97
C HIS A 9 6.00 -11.15 -13.73
N LEU A 10 5.27 -11.35 -12.63
CA LEU A 10 5.49 -10.63 -11.38
C LEU A 10 6.05 -11.57 -10.30
N LEU A 11 7.25 -11.27 -9.79
CA LEU A 11 7.78 -11.89 -8.58
C LEU A 11 7.34 -11.10 -7.36
N THR A 12 6.54 -11.71 -6.48
CA THR A 12 6.01 -11.04 -5.29
C THR A 12 5.89 -11.97 -4.09
N THR A 13 5.57 -11.40 -2.92
CA THR A 13 5.44 -12.13 -1.66
C THR A 13 4.01 -12.61 -1.40
N LYS A 14 3.85 -13.54 -0.45
CA LYS A 14 2.55 -14.17 -0.13
C LYS A 14 1.38 -13.19 0.06
N PRO A 15 1.51 -12.06 0.77
CA PRO A 15 0.39 -11.14 0.96
C PRO A 15 -0.18 -10.57 -0.35
N TYR A 16 0.65 -10.41 -1.37
CA TYR A 16 0.28 -9.81 -2.64
C TYR A 16 0.06 -10.83 -3.78
N TYR A 17 0.41 -12.09 -3.55
CA TYR A 17 0.36 -13.12 -4.57
C TYR A 17 -1.05 -13.32 -5.13
N ASP A 18 -2.04 -13.48 -4.26
CA ASP A 18 -3.42 -13.71 -4.67
C ASP A 18 -4.07 -12.42 -5.22
N LEU A 19 -3.64 -11.25 -4.73
CA LEU A 19 -4.05 -9.96 -5.27
C LEU A 19 -3.62 -9.81 -6.73
N PHE A 20 -2.34 -9.98 -7.04
CA PHE A 20 -1.82 -9.75 -8.38
C PHE A 20 -2.26 -10.80 -9.40
N LYS A 21 -2.72 -11.97 -8.99
CA LYS A 21 -3.39 -12.92 -9.88
C LYS A 21 -4.70 -12.39 -10.49
N LYS A 22 -5.31 -11.40 -9.84
CA LYS A 22 -6.52 -10.73 -10.34
C LYS A 22 -6.20 -9.59 -11.31
N ASN A 23 -4.93 -9.18 -11.43
CA ASN A 23 -4.55 -8.09 -12.32
C ASN A 23 -4.58 -8.56 -13.78
N PRO A 24 -5.42 -7.95 -14.65
CA PRO A 24 -5.57 -8.38 -16.03
C PRO A 24 -4.31 -8.21 -16.89
N ASN A 25 -3.39 -7.35 -16.46
CA ASN A 25 -2.14 -7.08 -17.17
C ASN A 25 -0.96 -7.95 -16.71
N VAL A 26 -1.17 -8.86 -15.74
CA VAL A 26 -0.14 -9.77 -15.25
C VAL A 26 -0.41 -11.19 -15.77
N SER A 27 0.44 -11.68 -16.65
CA SER A 27 0.30 -13.01 -17.26
C SER A 27 0.59 -14.13 -16.26
N ASN A 28 1.52 -13.92 -15.32
CA ASN A 28 1.86 -14.92 -14.30
C ASN A 28 2.44 -14.26 -13.04
N VAL A 29 2.14 -14.86 -11.89
CA VAL A 29 2.66 -14.42 -10.59
C VAL A 29 3.55 -15.51 -10.00
N ILE A 30 4.80 -15.17 -9.71
CA ILE A 30 5.78 -16.05 -9.09
C ILE A 30 5.88 -15.72 -7.60
N LEU A 31 5.76 -16.74 -6.74
CA LEU A 31 5.78 -16.55 -5.30
C LEU A 31 7.21 -16.53 -4.73
N ASP A 32 7.63 -15.41 -4.19
CA ASP A 32 8.79 -15.33 -3.29
C ASP A 32 8.35 -15.60 -1.84
N LYS A 33 8.71 -16.76 -1.30
CA LYS A 33 8.45 -17.12 0.10
C LYS A 33 9.34 -16.37 1.10
N ARG A 34 10.31 -15.62 0.63
CA ARG A 34 11.28 -14.86 1.43
C ARG A 34 12.00 -15.68 2.50
N LEU A 35 12.27 -16.97 2.24
CA LEU A 35 13.07 -17.78 3.15
C LEU A 35 14.51 -17.26 3.24
N SER A 36 15.29 -17.80 4.18
CA SER A 36 16.69 -17.43 4.36
C SER A 36 17.48 -17.48 3.03
N ARG A 37 18.38 -16.53 2.84
CA ARG A 37 19.32 -16.51 1.69
C ARG A 37 20.31 -17.68 1.71
N LEU A 38 20.43 -18.38 2.83
CA LEU A 38 21.25 -19.61 2.97
C LEU A 38 20.46 -20.88 2.68
N ASN A 39 19.16 -20.79 2.43
CA ASN A 39 18.33 -21.94 2.06
C ASN A 39 18.51 -22.24 0.57
N LEU A 40 19.53 -23.06 0.24
CA LEU A 40 19.90 -23.40 -1.14
C LEU A 40 18.79 -24.15 -1.85
N ILE A 41 18.05 -25.02 -1.16
CA ILE A 41 16.92 -25.77 -1.73
C ILE A 41 15.84 -24.81 -2.20
N TYR A 42 15.51 -23.82 -1.38
CA TYR A 42 14.56 -22.78 -1.75
C TYR A 42 15.05 -21.93 -2.93
N LEU A 43 16.30 -21.50 -2.90
CA LEU A 43 16.88 -20.70 -3.99
C LEU A 43 16.89 -21.48 -5.31
N TYR A 44 17.24 -22.77 -5.26
CA TYR A 44 17.17 -23.64 -6.43
C TYR A 44 15.74 -23.79 -6.96
N SER A 45 14.77 -24.00 -6.07
CA SER A 45 13.35 -24.09 -6.43
C SER A 45 12.86 -22.78 -7.08
N LEU A 46 13.20 -21.61 -6.50
CA LEU A 46 12.84 -20.31 -7.04
C LEU A 46 13.52 -20.08 -8.41
N MET A 47 14.79 -20.43 -8.53
CA MET A 47 15.51 -20.35 -9.80
C MET A 47 14.87 -21.23 -10.88
N LYS A 48 14.48 -22.47 -10.53
CA LYS A 48 13.80 -23.39 -11.45
C LYS A 48 12.46 -22.81 -11.92
N GLU A 49 11.72 -22.16 -11.04
CA GLU A 49 10.46 -21.49 -11.38
C GLU A 49 10.68 -20.32 -12.34
N ILE A 50 11.65 -19.46 -12.04
CA ILE A 50 12.01 -18.30 -12.87
C ILE A 50 12.50 -18.75 -14.26
N LYS A 51 13.33 -19.79 -14.33
CA LYS A 51 13.90 -20.31 -15.59
C LYS A 51 12.90 -21.01 -16.52
N LYS A 52 11.66 -21.20 -16.10
CA LYS A 52 10.58 -21.64 -17.02
C LYS A 52 10.29 -20.59 -18.10
N TYR A 53 10.71 -19.35 -17.89
CA TYR A 53 10.45 -18.23 -18.75
C TYR A 53 11.75 -17.59 -19.24
N SER A 54 11.71 -17.02 -20.45
CA SER A 54 12.79 -16.22 -21.01
C SER A 54 12.42 -14.74 -20.87
N PHE A 55 13.21 -13.99 -20.11
CA PHE A 55 12.96 -12.57 -19.90
C PHE A 55 13.82 -11.71 -20.82
N SER A 56 13.19 -10.84 -21.60
CA SER A 56 13.88 -9.81 -22.36
C SER A 56 14.36 -8.69 -21.44
N LYS A 57 13.58 -8.35 -20.40
CA LYS A 57 13.90 -7.30 -19.43
C LYS A 57 13.35 -7.62 -18.03
N VAL A 58 14.06 -7.17 -17.01
CA VAL A 58 13.65 -7.29 -15.60
C VAL A 58 13.63 -5.90 -14.98
N PHE A 59 12.52 -5.55 -14.33
CA PHE A 59 12.36 -4.29 -13.58
C PHE A 59 12.35 -4.58 -12.09
N ASP A 60 13.40 -4.19 -11.37
CA ASP A 60 13.47 -4.26 -9.93
C ASP A 60 12.93 -2.95 -9.32
N LEU A 61 11.65 -2.92 -9.00
CA LEU A 61 11.02 -1.76 -8.37
C LEU A 61 11.17 -1.76 -6.83
N GLN A 62 11.60 -2.88 -6.26
CA GLN A 62 11.83 -2.97 -4.82
C GLN A 62 13.17 -2.35 -4.39
N ASN A 63 14.19 -2.45 -5.25
CA ASN A 63 15.52 -1.87 -5.03
C ASN A 63 16.12 -2.20 -3.65
N SER A 64 15.99 -3.45 -3.22
CA SER A 64 16.41 -3.91 -1.89
C SER A 64 17.68 -4.77 -1.97
N SER A 65 18.38 -4.92 -0.83
CA SER A 65 19.52 -5.84 -0.73
C SER A 65 19.17 -7.28 -1.10
N ARG A 66 17.88 -7.66 -0.98
CA ARG A 66 17.40 -8.97 -1.38
C ARG A 66 17.28 -9.09 -2.88
N THR A 67 16.74 -8.09 -3.55
CA THR A 67 16.63 -8.10 -5.01
C THR A 67 17.99 -7.98 -5.67
N SER A 68 18.92 -7.22 -5.10
CA SER A 68 20.33 -7.21 -5.54
C SER A 68 21.00 -8.57 -5.38
N PHE A 69 20.69 -9.32 -4.31
CA PHE A 69 21.11 -10.71 -4.16
C PHE A 69 20.51 -11.62 -5.23
N TYR A 70 19.21 -11.49 -5.50
CA TYR A 70 18.54 -12.25 -6.56
C TYR A 70 19.12 -11.97 -7.94
N LYS A 71 19.42 -10.71 -8.26
CA LYS A 71 20.12 -10.35 -9.49
C LYS A 71 21.38 -11.20 -9.69
N ARG A 72 22.22 -11.30 -8.65
CA ARG A 72 23.49 -12.04 -8.71
C ARG A 72 23.33 -13.56 -8.86
N ILE A 73 22.34 -14.15 -8.17
CA ILE A 73 22.18 -15.61 -8.07
C ILE A 73 21.21 -16.15 -9.11
N LEU A 74 20.09 -15.49 -9.33
CA LEU A 74 19.01 -15.99 -10.21
C LEU A 74 19.16 -15.49 -11.65
N PHE A 75 19.86 -14.37 -11.84
CA PHE A 75 20.09 -13.74 -13.13
C PHE A 75 21.58 -13.42 -13.36
N PRO A 76 22.50 -14.42 -13.28
CA PRO A 76 23.94 -14.17 -13.31
C PRO A 76 24.42 -13.51 -14.61
N ASN A 77 23.70 -13.70 -15.70
CA ASN A 77 24.01 -13.13 -17.03
C ASN A 77 23.17 -11.86 -17.34
N ALA A 78 22.51 -11.28 -16.33
CA ALA A 78 21.73 -10.07 -16.54
C ALA A 78 22.68 -8.89 -16.73
N VAL A 79 22.86 -8.47 -17.98
CA VAL A 79 23.58 -7.25 -18.33
C VAL A 79 22.75 -6.01 -17.96
N LYS A 80 23.41 -4.86 -17.88
CA LYS A 80 22.78 -3.59 -17.45
C LYS A 80 21.51 -3.26 -18.27
N GLU A 81 21.53 -3.56 -19.55
CA GLU A 81 20.41 -3.30 -20.48
C GLU A 81 19.18 -4.15 -20.19
N LYS A 82 19.37 -5.33 -19.58
CA LYS A 82 18.29 -6.26 -19.24
C LYS A 82 17.78 -6.12 -17.81
N TRP A 83 18.50 -5.43 -16.92
CA TRP A 83 18.13 -5.25 -15.52
C TRP A 83 17.98 -3.77 -15.19
N SER A 84 16.75 -3.33 -14.95
CA SER A 84 16.41 -1.98 -14.51
C SER A 84 16.24 -1.95 -12.99
N SER A 85 17.00 -1.11 -12.30
CA SER A 85 16.93 -0.84 -10.87
C SER A 85 17.38 0.60 -10.59
N SER A 86 17.18 1.12 -9.40
CA SER A 86 17.70 2.44 -9.02
C SER A 86 19.23 2.54 -9.21
N GLU A 87 19.97 1.45 -9.01
CA GLU A 87 21.43 1.43 -9.21
C GLU A 87 21.83 1.51 -10.68
N THR A 88 21.05 0.91 -11.60
CA THR A 88 21.37 0.89 -13.03
C THR A 88 20.89 2.13 -13.78
N THR A 89 19.94 2.86 -13.19
CA THR A 89 19.31 4.03 -13.80
C THR A 89 19.55 5.34 -13.04
N LEU A 90 20.50 5.34 -12.08
CA LEU A 90 20.87 6.53 -11.31
C LEU A 90 21.29 7.67 -12.26
N PRO A 91 20.79 8.89 -12.08
CA PRO A 91 21.27 10.05 -12.83
C PRO A 91 22.78 10.25 -12.65
N LYS A 92 23.46 10.69 -13.71
CA LYS A 92 24.93 10.82 -13.72
C LYS A 92 25.48 11.81 -12.69
N ASP A 93 24.64 12.78 -12.32
CA ASP A 93 24.95 13.91 -11.42
C ASP A 93 24.47 13.67 -9.98
N LYS A 94 23.82 12.53 -9.70
CA LYS A 94 23.29 12.21 -8.37
C LYS A 94 23.97 11.01 -7.74
N SER A 95 24.24 11.11 -6.44
CA SER A 95 24.54 9.95 -5.61
C SER A 95 23.28 9.12 -5.36
N LYS A 96 23.44 7.85 -5.00
CA LYS A 96 22.30 7.01 -4.60
C LYS A 96 21.58 7.60 -3.38
N GLU A 97 22.31 8.16 -2.44
CA GLU A 97 21.76 8.79 -1.25
C GLU A 97 20.86 9.99 -1.59
N ASP A 98 21.26 10.84 -2.52
CA ASP A 98 20.47 11.99 -2.95
C ASP A 98 19.24 11.54 -3.73
N PHE A 99 19.38 10.54 -4.60
CA PHE A 99 18.27 9.95 -5.33
C PHE A 99 17.24 9.31 -4.39
N ASP A 100 17.70 8.64 -3.33
CA ASP A 100 16.84 8.03 -2.33
C ASP A 100 16.07 9.06 -1.47
N LYS A 101 16.44 10.35 -1.50
CA LYS A 101 15.68 11.45 -0.86
C LYS A 101 14.45 11.86 -1.66
N GLU A 102 14.40 11.58 -2.96
CA GLU A 102 13.24 11.86 -3.80
C GLU A 102 12.02 11.01 -3.43
N SER A 103 10.84 11.44 -3.85
CA SER A 103 9.62 10.69 -3.60
C SER A 103 9.62 9.33 -4.32
N VAL A 104 8.89 8.37 -3.79
CA VAL A 104 8.82 7.01 -4.35
C VAL A 104 8.38 7.02 -5.81
N LEU A 105 7.32 7.76 -6.15
CA LEU A 105 6.81 7.80 -7.52
C LEU A 105 7.78 8.49 -8.49
N GLN A 106 8.47 9.56 -8.06
CA GLN A 106 9.52 10.20 -8.88
C GLN A 106 10.68 9.24 -9.16
N ARG A 107 11.09 8.45 -8.17
CA ARG A 107 12.13 7.43 -8.36
C ARG A 107 11.69 6.34 -9.33
N PHE A 108 10.45 5.88 -9.24
CA PHE A 108 9.89 4.92 -10.19
C PHE A 108 9.77 5.52 -11.59
N GLU A 109 9.27 6.74 -11.70
CA GLU A 109 9.18 7.45 -12.97
C GLU A 109 10.56 7.55 -13.63
N HIS A 110 11.56 8.03 -12.89
CA HIS A 110 12.93 8.13 -13.39
C HIS A 110 13.48 6.78 -13.84
N GLN A 111 13.34 5.73 -13.03
CA GLN A 111 13.81 4.38 -13.33
C GLN A 111 13.17 3.83 -14.62
N LEU A 112 11.86 3.95 -14.75
CA LEU A 112 11.10 3.43 -15.87
C LEU A 112 11.40 4.24 -17.15
N LYS A 113 11.44 5.57 -17.06
CA LYS A 113 11.80 6.46 -18.17
C LYS A 113 13.22 6.21 -18.68
N SER A 114 14.19 6.06 -17.78
CA SER A 114 15.57 5.70 -18.13
C SER A 114 15.70 4.31 -18.77
N SER A 115 14.67 3.48 -18.61
CA SER A 115 14.55 2.16 -19.24
C SER A 115 13.80 2.18 -20.57
N GLY A 116 13.43 3.37 -21.06
CA GLY A 116 12.77 3.58 -22.36
C GLY A 116 11.25 3.46 -22.31
N LEU A 117 10.61 3.51 -21.12
CA LEU A 117 9.16 3.41 -21.00
C LEU A 117 8.49 4.80 -20.97
N ASN A 118 7.26 4.85 -21.46
CA ASN A 118 6.36 5.98 -21.22
C ASN A 118 5.88 5.93 -19.75
N THR A 119 6.01 7.03 -19.05
CA THR A 119 5.75 7.14 -17.61
C THR A 119 4.59 8.07 -17.25
N SER A 120 3.77 8.46 -18.25
CA SER A 120 2.66 9.42 -18.05
C SER A 120 1.67 9.02 -16.94
N ASN A 121 1.49 7.72 -16.70
CA ASN A 121 0.53 7.20 -15.72
C ASN A 121 1.17 6.74 -14.41
N VAL A 122 2.48 6.90 -14.22
CA VAL A 122 3.17 6.44 -13.01
C VAL A 122 2.68 7.14 -11.74
N THR A 123 2.33 8.42 -11.85
CA THR A 123 1.85 9.23 -10.71
C THR A 123 0.38 9.00 -10.39
N ASN A 124 -0.37 8.37 -11.29
CA ASN A 124 -1.80 8.08 -11.11
C ASN A 124 -2.11 6.62 -11.53
N PRO A 125 -1.58 5.62 -10.80
CA PRO A 125 -1.81 4.22 -11.12
C PRO A 125 -3.27 3.84 -10.90
N ASP A 126 -3.86 3.13 -11.87
CA ASP A 126 -5.18 2.53 -11.69
C ASP A 126 -5.07 1.29 -10.78
N PHE A 127 -5.75 1.33 -9.66
CA PHE A 127 -5.83 0.23 -8.70
C PHE A 127 -7.24 -0.41 -8.65
N SER A 128 -8.15 0.00 -9.54
CA SER A 128 -9.55 -0.47 -9.57
C SER A 128 -9.67 -1.99 -9.82
N TRP A 129 -8.71 -2.58 -10.52
CA TRP A 129 -8.64 -4.04 -10.74
C TRP A 129 -8.52 -4.86 -9.46
N SER A 130 -8.13 -4.24 -8.34
CA SER A 130 -8.03 -4.91 -7.04
C SER A 130 -9.39 -5.14 -6.37
N LEU A 131 -10.45 -4.48 -6.82
CA LEU A 131 -11.75 -4.52 -6.19
C LEU A 131 -12.44 -5.88 -6.38
N THR A 132 -13.28 -6.24 -5.40
CA THR A 132 -14.11 -7.44 -5.42
C THR A 132 -15.47 -7.12 -4.81
N ASP A 133 -16.48 -7.95 -5.06
CA ASP A 133 -17.78 -7.82 -4.38
C ASP A 133 -17.62 -8.12 -2.88
N ILE A 134 -18.11 -7.20 -2.05
CA ILE A 134 -18.21 -7.31 -0.59
C ILE A 134 -19.64 -7.12 -0.07
N SER A 135 -20.64 -7.30 -0.93
CA SER A 135 -22.05 -7.10 -0.57
C SER A 135 -22.46 -7.94 0.63
N GLN A 136 -22.00 -9.20 0.70
CA GLN A 136 -22.27 -10.08 1.84
C GLN A 136 -21.66 -9.49 3.14
N THR A 137 -20.40 -9.06 3.11
CA THR A 137 -19.74 -8.44 4.27
C THR A 137 -20.47 -7.15 4.66
N LYS A 138 -20.77 -6.27 3.69
CA LYS A 138 -21.51 -5.03 3.96
C LYS A 138 -22.86 -5.30 4.63
N ASN A 139 -23.61 -6.25 4.11
CA ASN A 139 -24.93 -6.63 4.66
C ASN A 139 -24.82 -7.19 6.07
N SER A 140 -23.84 -8.07 6.33
CA SER A 140 -23.62 -8.69 7.65
C SER A 140 -23.36 -7.67 8.76
N TYR A 141 -22.71 -6.55 8.43
CA TYR A 141 -22.42 -5.45 9.35
C TYR A 141 -23.36 -4.25 9.17
N GLY A 142 -24.29 -4.27 8.20
CA GLY A 142 -25.21 -3.18 7.86
C GLY A 142 -24.46 -1.91 7.45
N LEU A 143 -23.48 -2.01 6.55
CA LEU A 143 -22.59 -0.91 6.17
C LEU A 143 -23.14 -0.12 4.97
N ASP A 144 -24.10 0.77 5.21
CA ASP A 144 -24.59 1.70 4.19
C ASP A 144 -23.70 2.93 4.08
N ARG A 145 -23.59 3.71 5.16
CA ARG A 145 -22.70 4.87 5.26
C ARG A 145 -21.73 4.65 6.43
N TYR A 146 -20.45 4.65 6.14
CA TYR A 146 -19.45 4.36 7.16
C TYR A 146 -18.13 5.08 6.95
N ILE A 147 -17.42 5.31 8.05
CA ILE A 147 -16.04 5.83 8.10
C ILE A 147 -15.14 4.69 8.48
N VAL A 148 -14.07 4.48 7.70
CA VAL A 148 -13.07 3.45 8.00
C VAL A 148 -11.88 4.08 8.71
N LEU A 149 -11.48 3.48 9.82
CA LEU A 149 -10.30 3.88 10.57
C LEU A 149 -9.23 2.78 10.52
N PHE A 150 -7.98 3.19 10.33
CA PHE A 150 -6.82 2.29 10.35
C PHE A 150 -5.85 2.70 11.48
N PRO A 151 -6.15 2.33 12.74
CA PRO A 151 -5.38 2.73 13.92
C PRO A 151 -4.12 1.91 14.14
N PHE A 152 -3.94 0.82 13.39
CA PHE A 152 -2.86 -0.14 13.59
C PHE A 152 -1.60 0.24 12.81
N CYS A 153 -0.47 -0.33 13.22
CA CYS A 153 0.79 -0.26 12.49
C CYS A 153 1.67 -1.44 12.91
N SER A 154 2.71 -1.71 12.12
CA SER A 154 3.70 -2.74 12.49
C SER A 154 4.28 -2.48 13.89
N PRO A 155 4.42 -3.49 14.77
CA PRO A 155 4.92 -3.33 16.14
C PRO A 155 6.28 -2.62 16.23
N HIS A 156 7.13 -2.79 15.20
CA HIS A 156 8.46 -2.15 15.13
C HIS A 156 8.40 -0.66 14.75
N LEU A 157 7.22 -0.12 14.43
CA LEU A 157 7.02 1.25 13.96
C LEU A 157 6.01 2.00 14.84
N SER A 158 6.14 1.86 16.17
CA SER A 158 5.24 2.49 17.15
C SER A 158 5.10 4.02 16.97
N LEU A 159 6.13 4.69 16.47
CA LEU A 159 6.10 6.12 16.12
C LEU A 159 5.07 6.48 15.05
N LYS A 160 4.55 5.50 14.31
CA LYS A 160 3.46 5.69 13.34
C LYS A 160 2.08 5.64 13.98
N LYS A 161 1.97 5.22 15.23
CA LYS A 161 0.69 4.99 15.88
C LYS A 161 0.17 6.26 16.54
N TRP A 162 -0.94 6.79 16.02
CA TRP A 162 -1.66 7.87 16.66
C TRP A 162 -2.54 7.31 17.80
N PRO A 163 -2.47 7.83 19.04
CA PRO A 163 -3.10 7.19 20.19
C PRO A 163 -4.58 7.55 20.39
N TYR A 164 -5.14 8.55 19.69
CA TYR A 164 -6.43 9.14 20.05
C TYR A 164 -7.61 8.69 19.17
N TYR A 165 -7.56 7.48 18.58
CA TYR A 165 -8.65 6.99 17.72
C TYR A 165 -9.97 6.86 18.48
N ASN A 166 -9.98 6.37 19.72
CA ASN A 166 -11.22 6.26 20.52
C ASN A 166 -11.81 7.63 20.86
N ASN A 167 -10.98 8.65 21.08
CA ASN A 167 -11.45 10.03 21.26
C ASN A 167 -12.04 10.59 19.96
N LEU A 168 -11.42 10.33 18.81
CA LEU A 168 -11.97 10.70 17.51
C LEU A 168 -13.32 10.04 17.25
N ILE A 169 -13.46 8.74 17.57
CA ILE A 169 -14.70 7.99 17.44
C ILE A 169 -15.81 8.63 18.28
N GLN A 170 -15.50 9.03 19.50
CA GLN A 170 -16.45 9.72 20.36
C GLN A 170 -16.94 11.03 19.74
N LEU A 171 -16.02 11.88 19.28
CA LEU A 171 -16.37 13.15 18.63
C LEU A 171 -17.21 12.98 17.36
N ILE A 172 -16.91 11.93 16.56
CA ILE A 172 -17.71 11.61 15.37
C ILE A 172 -19.13 11.20 15.76
N LYS A 173 -19.29 10.33 16.78
CA LYS A 173 -20.60 9.86 17.28
C LYS A 173 -21.41 11.01 17.83
N GLU A 174 -20.81 11.89 18.63
CA GLU A 174 -21.48 13.06 19.21
C GLU A 174 -21.97 14.05 18.14
N LYS A 175 -21.19 14.28 17.08
CA LYS A 175 -21.54 15.27 16.05
C LYS A 175 -22.47 14.75 14.99
N PHE A 176 -22.26 13.52 14.53
CA PHE A 176 -22.98 12.93 13.40
C PHE A 176 -24.02 11.88 13.85
N GLU A 177 -24.14 11.65 15.16
CA GLU A 177 -25.05 10.66 15.75
C GLU A 177 -24.95 9.31 15.01
N ASN A 178 -26.06 8.83 14.41
CA ASN A 178 -26.12 7.57 13.69
C ASN A 178 -25.94 7.69 12.17
N GLN A 179 -25.49 8.86 11.66
CA GLN A 179 -25.32 9.06 10.22
C GLN A 179 -24.24 8.18 9.60
N PHE A 180 -23.24 7.81 10.40
CA PHE A 180 -22.14 6.95 9.95
C PHE A 180 -21.89 5.82 10.95
N LYS A 181 -21.73 4.60 10.44
CA LYS A 181 -21.05 3.55 11.19
C LYS A 181 -19.55 3.80 11.17
N ILE A 182 -18.89 3.50 12.28
CA ILE A 182 -17.43 3.63 12.37
C ILE A 182 -16.85 2.22 12.42
N VAL A 183 -15.97 1.92 11.49
CA VAL A 183 -15.41 0.58 11.31
C VAL A 183 -13.90 0.57 11.32
N VAL A 184 -13.33 -0.55 11.73
CA VAL A 184 -11.91 -0.90 11.56
C VAL A 184 -11.82 -2.22 10.82
N ALA A 185 -10.78 -2.39 10.01
CA ALA A 185 -10.48 -3.64 9.32
C ALA A 185 -9.01 -4.01 9.61
N PRO A 186 -8.78 -4.79 10.69
CA PRO A 186 -7.43 -5.15 11.11
C PRO A 186 -6.78 -6.18 10.20
N GLY A 187 -5.44 -6.15 10.12
CA GLY A 187 -4.67 -7.25 9.58
C GLY A 187 -4.71 -8.48 10.49
N PRO A 188 -4.23 -9.65 10.02
CA PRO A 188 -4.35 -10.91 10.78
C PRO A 188 -3.73 -10.86 12.19
N SER A 189 -2.64 -10.13 12.37
CA SER A 189 -1.97 -9.97 13.67
C SER A 189 -2.59 -8.90 14.57
N GLU A 190 -3.51 -8.09 14.05
CA GLU A 190 -4.08 -6.92 14.71
C GLU A 190 -5.50 -7.16 15.23
N ILE A 191 -6.12 -8.32 14.93
CA ILE A 191 -7.51 -8.66 15.30
C ILE A 191 -7.72 -8.54 16.82
N LYS A 192 -6.75 -9.04 17.62
CA LYS A 192 -6.83 -8.94 19.08
C LYS A 192 -6.74 -7.49 19.57
N GLU A 193 -5.94 -6.67 18.91
CA GLU A 193 -5.80 -5.25 19.27
C GLU A 193 -7.05 -4.46 18.88
N ALA A 194 -7.74 -4.87 17.82
CA ALA A 194 -8.95 -4.23 17.33
C ALA A 194 -10.09 -4.22 18.38
N SER A 195 -10.11 -5.17 19.33
CA SER A 195 -11.09 -5.18 20.43
C SER A 195 -10.97 -3.98 21.38
N ASN A 196 -9.84 -3.26 21.38
CA ASN A 196 -9.63 -2.04 22.18
C ASN A 196 -10.11 -0.77 21.46
N ILE A 197 -10.61 -0.88 20.23
CA ILE A 197 -11.13 0.25 19.47
C ILE A 197 -12.66 0.22 19.50
N ASN A 198 -13.28 1.35 19.86
CA ASN A 198 -14.72 1.49 20.05
C ASN A 198 -15.49 1.58 18.71
N ALA A 199 -15.08 0.77 17.73
CA ALA A 199 -15.62 0.70 16.37
C ALA A 199 -16.05 -0.73 16.00
N ILE A 200 -16.82 -0.89 14.96
CA ILE A 200 -17.17 -2.21 14.42
C ILE A 200 -15.92 -2.82 13.77
N CYS A 201 -15.50 -3.98 14.26
CA CYS A 201 -14.41 -4.74 13.67
C CYS A 201 -14.93 -5.58 12.49
N VAL A 202 -14.58 -5.20 11.27
CA VAL A 202 -15.02 -5.90 10.05
C VAL A 202 -14.04 -7.03 9.73
N LEU A 203 -14.58 -8.24 9.69
CA LEU A 203 -13.88 -9.48 9.39
C LEU A 203 -14.67 -10.29 8.37
N ASP A 204 -14.01 -11.15 7.62
CA ASP A 204 -14.65 -12.16 6.79
C ASP A 204 -14.58 -13.52 7.48
N ASN A 205 -15.73 -14.04 7.93
CA ASN A 205 -15.82 -15.29 8.68
C ASN A 205 -14.81 -15.39 9.84
N GLY A 206 -14.66 -14.31 10.61
CA GLY A 206 -13.73 -14.20 11.74
C GLY A 206 -12.26 -14.03 11.37
N LYS A 207 -11.94 -13.86 10.09
CA LYS A 207 -10.58 -13.63 9.58
C LYS A 207 -10.44 -12.20 9.06
N ALA A 208 -9.21 -11.70 9.05
CA ALA A 208 -8.91 -10.44 8.39
C ALA A 208 -9.31 -10.48 6.91
N LEU A 209 -9.82 -9.36 6.40
CA LEU A 209 -10.10 -9.21 4.98
C LEU A 209 -8.84 -9.42 4.15
N ASP A 210 -8.97 -10.03 2.97
CA ASP A 210 -7.91 -10.01 1.97
C ASP A 210 -7.75 -8.59 1.39
N ILE A 211 -6.68 -8.35 0.63
CA ILE A 211 -6.40 -7.00 0.10
C ILE A 211 -7.51 -6.53 -0.85
N SER A 212 -8.13 -7.42 -1.61
CA SER A 212 -9.23 -7.07 -2.52
C SER A 212 -10.50 -6.68 -1.76
N GLN A 213 -10.86 -7.46 -0.73
CA GLN A 213 -11.99 -7.15 0.14
C GLN A 213 -11.74 -5.83 0.90
N LEU A 214 -10.51 -5.63 1.40
CA LEU A 214 -10.10 -4.40 2.07
C LEU A 214 -10.16 -3.19 1.11
N SER A 215 -9.67 -3.35 -0.12
CA SER A 215 -9.75 -2.31 -1.15
C SER A 215 -11.21 -1.92 -1.44
N SER A 216 -12.10 -2.90 -1.54
CA SER A 216 -13.52 -2.66 -1.76
C SER A 216 -14.17 -2.00 -0.54
N LEU A 217 -13.83 -2.39 0.69
CA LEU A 217 -14.31 -1.74 1.91
C LEU A 217 -13.87 -0.26 1.94
N ILE A 218 -12.62 0.03 1.61
CA ILE A 218 -12.06 1.39 1.53
C ILE A 218 -12.80 2.20 0.45
N LYS A 219 -12.93 1.64 -0.76
CA LYS A 219 -13.55 2.35 -1.90
C LYS A 219 -15.00 2.74 -1.66
N ASN A 220 -15.75 1.90 -0.96
CA ASN A 220 -17.15 2.13 -0.64
C ASN A 220 -17.38 2.97 0.64
N SER A 221 -16.31 3.37 1.33
CA SER A 221 -16.44 4.19 2.54
C SER A 221 -16.74 5.65 2.23
N SER A 222 -17.42 6.33 3.16
CA SER A 222 -17.64 7.77 3.07
C SER A 222 -16.34 8.56 3.33
N PHE A 223 -15.48 8.03 4.20
CA PHE A 223 -14.22 8.67 4.56
C PHE A 223 -13.23 7.68 5.18
N VAL A 224 -11.94 7.95 5.03
CA VAL A 224 -10.85 7.14 5.60
C VAL A 224 -9.96 7.99 6.49
N VAL A 225 -9.68 7.53 7.71
CA VAL A 225 -8.62 8.07 8.56
C VAL A 225 -7.63 6.96 8.89
N ALA A 226 -6.37 7.14 8.56
CA ALA A 226 -5.36 6.11 8.70
C ALA A 226 -4.06 6.62 9.32
N ASN A 227 -3.33 5.76 10.00
CA ASN A 227 -1.89 5.96 10.18
C ASN A 227 -1.15 5.75 8.83
N ASP A 228 0.12 6.14 8.73
CA ASP A 228 0.97 5.83 7.56
C ASP A 228 1.21 4.31 7.45
N THR A 229 0.30 3.64 6.74
CA THR A 229 0.25 2.17 6.59
C THR A 229 -0.27 1.77 5.20
N GLY A 230 -0.17 0.49 4.86
CA GLY A 230 -0.65 -0.03 3.58
C GLY A 230 -2.07 0.38 3.20
N PRO A 231 -3.06 0.26 4.09
CA PRO A 231 -4.44 0.72 3.84
C PRO A 231 -4.56 2.20 3.45
N ALA A 232 -3.70 3.09 4.00
CA ALA A 232 -3.69 4.50 3.61
C ALA A 232 -3.28 4.68 2.14
N HIS A 233 -2.26 3.93 1.68
CA HIS A 233 -1.86 3.94 0.27
C HIS A 233 -2.94 3.36 -0.65
N ILE A 234 -3.62 2.30 -0.23
CA ILE A 234 -4.77 1.75 -0.96
C ILE A 234 -5.85 2.83 -1.11
N ALA A 235 -6.21 3.53 -0.03
CA ALA A 235 -7.20 4.60 -0.06
C ALA A 235 -6.82 5.73 -1.02
N ALA A 236 -5.56 6.18 -0.96
CA ALA A 236 -5.03 7.22 -1.83
C ALA A 236 -5.15 6.83 -3.31
N HIS A 237 -4.67 5.64 -3.68
CA HIS A 237 -4.65 5.18 -5.08
C HIS A 237 -6.00 4.68 -5.61
N LEU A 238 -6.97 4.42 -4.74
CA LEU A 238 -8.37 4.22 -5.13
C LEU A 238 -9.15 5.53 -5.26
N GLY A 239 -8.53 6.68 -4.98
CA GLY A 239 -9.18 7.99 -5.00
C GLY A 239 -10.26 8.14 -3.93
N SER A 240 -10.16 7.42 -2.80
CA SER A 240 -11.08 7.53 -1.68
C SER A 240 -10.87 8.86 -0.94
N LYS A 241 -11.94 9.45 -0.39
CA LYS A 241 -11.83 10.65 0.46
C LYS A 241 -11.21 10.28 1.80
N GLY A 242 -10.20 11.03 2.23
CA GLY A 242 -9.58 10.73 3.52
C GLY A 242 -8.27 11.45 3.78
N PHE A 243 -7.64 11.06 4.86
CA PHE A 243 -6.28 11.50 5.16
C PHE A 243 -5.50 10.47 5.99
N ALA A 244 -4.18 10.53 5.86
CA ALA A 244 -3.25 9.78 6.67
C ALA A 244 -2.53 10.68 7.68
N LEU A 245 -2.23 10.13 8.85
CA LEU A 245 -1.54 10.79 9.95
C LEU A 245 -0.06 10.39 9.92
N PHE A 246 0.81 11.40 9.77
CA PHE A 246 2.25 11.23 9.69
C PHE A 246 2.96 11.84 10.89
N GLY A 247 3.80 11.05 11.51
CA GLY A 247 4.77 11.48 12.52
C GLY A 247 6.14 11.80 11.89
N PRO A 248 7.21 11.87 12.71
CA PRO A 248 8.54 12.24 12.27
C PRO A 248 9.29 11.17 11.47
N HIS A 249 8.77 9.93 11.40
CA HIS A 249 9.46 8.77 10.81
C HIS A 249 9.60 8.84 9.29
N THR A 250 8.71 9.54 8.61
CA THR A 250 8.76 9.81 7.16
C THR A 250 7.85 10.99 6.82
N SER A 251 7.81 11.39 5.55
CA SER A 251 6.91 12.45 5.09
C SER A 251 5.93 11.94 4.03
N ALA A 252 4.77 12.57 3.96
CA ALA A 252 3.77 12.32 2.93
C ALA A 252 4.34 12.48 1.51
N TYR A 253 5.19 13.50 1.31
CA TYR A 253 5.93 13.71 0.07
C TYR A 253 6.78 12.49 -0.30
N LYS A 254 7.60 12.00 0.65
CA LYS A 254 8.53 10.89 0.38
C LYS A 254 7.82 9.62 -0.07
N VAL A 255 6.68 9.34 0.50
CA VAL A 255 5.89 8.13 0.16
C VAL A 255 4.87 8.38 -0.94
N SER A 256 4.76 9.61 -1.45
CA SER A 256 3.86 10.00 -2.56
C SER A 256 2.40 9.63 -2.30
N ILE A 257 1.89 9.88 -1.08
CA ILE A 257 0.54 9.41 -0.71
C ILE A 257 -0.55 10.42 -1.04
N GLU A 258 -0.21 11.72 -1.21
CA GLU A 258 -1.22 12.74 -1.44
C GLU A 258 -1.76 12.70 -2.86
N THR A 259 -3.08 12.72 -2.96
CA THR A 259 -3.86 12.81 -4.20
C THR A 259 -4.89 13.92 -4.09
N GLU A 260 -5.73 14.11 -5.10
CA GLU A 260 -6.82 15.07 -5.06
C GLU A 260 -7.72 14.87 -3.84
N ASN A 261 -8.16 13.64 -3.58
CA ASN A 261 -9.13 13.29 -2.54
C ASN A 261 -8.50 12.79 -1.23
N PHE A 262 -7.21 12.47 -1.22
CA PHE A 262 -6.53 11.90 -0.07
C PHE A 262 -5.34 12.78 0.34
N LYS A 263 -5.35 13.28 1.58
CA LYS A 263 -4.36 14.24 2.09
C LYS A 263 -3.57 13.68 3.25
N ALA A 264 -2.55 14.39 3.68
CA ALA A 264 -1.78 14.06 4.87
C ALA A 264 -1.94 15.13 5.96
N ILE A 265 -1.91 14.69 7.22
CA ILE A 265 -1.69 15.53 8.38
C ILE A 265 -0.31 15.16 8.93
N GLN A 266 0.66 16.03 8.67
CA GLN A 266 2.05 15.82 9.08
C GLN A 266 2.34 16.60 10.36
N VAL A 267 2.87 15.91 11.38
CA VAL A 267 3.28 16.52 12.65
C VAL A 267 4.63 15.95 13.11
N SER A 268 5.33 16.70 13.95
CA SER A 268 6.59 16.24 14.54
C SER A 268 6.40 15.18 15.63
N ASP A 269 5.20 15.07 16.19
CA ASP A 269 4.86 14.12 17.25
C ASP A 269 3.35 13.82 17.22
N LEU A 270 3.00 12.59 16.87
CA LEU A 270 1.60 12.15 16.81
C LEU A 270 0.90 12.20 18.17
N SER A 271 1.62 12.08 19.29
CA SER A 271 1.03 12.20 20.63
C SER A 271 0.54 13.61 20.96
N LYS A 272 1.04 14.62 20.25
CA LYS A 272 0.60 16.03 20.38
C LYS A 272 -0.51 16.42 19.40
N LEU A 273 -0.87 15.57 18.47
CA LEU A 273 -1.99 15.81 17.57
C LEU A 273 -3.30 15.41 18.26
N SER A 274 -4.05 16.40 18.74
CA SER A 274 -5.30 16.13 19.45
C SER A 274 -6.40 15.56 18.55
N ALA A 275 -7.31 14.76 19.12
CA ALA A 275 -8.48 14.22 18.44
C ALA A 275 -9.37 15.35 17.87
N GLY A 276 -9.50 16.46 18.58
CA GLY A 276 -10.27 17.63 18.11
C GLY A 276 -9.73 18.22 16.81
N LYS A 277 -8.40 18.36 16.65
CA LYS A 277 -7.80 18.84 15.39
C LYS A 277 -8.08 17.89 14.23
N VAL A 278 -7.94 16.61 14.45
CA VAL A 278 -8.24 15.57 13.43
C VAL A 278 -9.74 15.57 13.09
N PHE A 279 -10.60 15.70 14.10
CA PHE A 279 -12.04 15.77 13.92
C PHE A 279 -12.48 17.00 13.11
N GLU A 280 -11.97 18.20 13.39
CA GLU A 280 -12.32 19.41 12.63
C GLU A 280 -11.91 19.27 11.14
N ARG A 281 -10.78 18.63 10.86
CA ARG A 281 -10.37 18.33 9.48
C ARG A 281 -11.31 17.34 8.80
N LEU A 282 -11.72 16.30 9.49
CA LEU A 282 -12.70 15.31 8.99
C LEU A 282 -14.05 16.00 8.73
N LYS A 283 -14.56 16.74 9.68
CA LYS A 283 -15.84 17.45 9.60
C LYS A 283 -15.88 18.41 8.40
N SER A 284 -14.84 19.21 8.20
CA SER A 284 -14.76 20.13 7.05
C SER A 284 -14.78 19.36 5.72
N SER A 285 -14.16 18.21 5.65
CA SER A 285 -14.12 17.37 4.44
C SER A 285 -15.44 16.67 4.13
N LEU A 286 -16.26 16.36 5.15
CA LEU A 286 -17.59 15.76 4.98
C LEU A 286 -18.68 16.79 4.67
N SER A 287 -18.51 18.06 5.08
CA SER A 287 -19.50 19.13 4.90
C SER A 287 -19.51 19.72 3.48
N VAL A 288 -18.55 19.38 2.64
CA VAL A 288 -18.41 19.88 1.25
C VAL A 288 -19.13 18.95 0.25
N THR A 289 -19.89 17.97 0.73
CA THR A 289 -20.69 17.06 -0.07
C THR A 289 -22.17 17.27 0.22
#